data_b71899458f36d5248f736858a0036bf1
#
_entry.id   b71899458f36d5248f736858a0036bf1
#
_cell.length_a   1.000
_cell.length_b   1.000
_cell.length_c   1.000
_cell.angle_alpha   90.00
_cell.angle_beta   90.00
_cell.angle_gamma   90.00
#
_symmetry.space_group_name_H-M   'P 1'
#
loop_
_entity.id
_entity.type
_entity.pdbx_description
1 polymer ?
#
loop_
_entity_poly.entity_id
_entity_poly.type
_entity_poly.pdbx_seq_one_letter_code
_entity_poly.pdbx_strand_id
1 'polypeptide(L)'
;MDVLVDTSVWVSFFKGRKEDARANAALDYLLSGDEAVINEVVLSELLPPIMVRKEMVLAETLSCLRKLELKIDWDNLRTLQFACITHGINKVGLTDLMIAQQAMAADVPVFSLDKHFRLMAKWLPLKIWPQ
;
A
#
# COMPACT_ATOMS: atom_id res chain seq x y z
N MET A 1 -11.62 -10.58 -4.80
CA MET A 1 -11.40 -9.77 -3.58
C MET A 1 -10.34 -8.72 -3.86
N ASP A 2 -10.67 -7.46 -3.56
CA ASP A 2 -9.71 -6.36 -3.76
C ASP A 2 -8.62 -6.39 -2.69
N VAL A 3 -7.40 -6.08 -3.12
CA VAL A 3 -6.23 -5.98 -2.24
C VAL A 3 -5.55 -4.64 -2.52
N LEU A 4 -5.38 -3.84 -1.50
CA LEU A 4 -4.67 -2.56 -1.61
C LEU A 4 -3.17 -2.82 -1.55
N VAL A 5 -2.48 -2.56 -2.66
CA VAL A 5 -1.05 -2.85 -2.80
C VAL A 5 -0.25 -1.60 -2.46
N ASP A 6 0.60 -1.73 -1.45
CA ASP A 6 1.47 -0.64 -0.99
C ASP A 6 2.62 -0.38 -1.96
N THR A 7 3.15 0.83 -1.90
CA THR A 7 4.27 1.30 -2.71
C THR A 7 5.47 0.33 -2.71
N SER A 8 5.80 -0.26 -1.55
CA SER A 8 6.96 -1.15 -1.42
C SER A 8 6.89 -2.36 -2.35
N VAL A 9 5.69 -2.92 -2.53
CA VAL A 9 5.48 -4.07 -3.42
C VAL A 9 5.64 -3.66 -4.87
N TRP A 10 5.05 -2.52 -5.27
CA TRP A 10 5.17 -2.02 -6.64
C TRP A 10 6.62 -1.74 -7.01
N VAL A 11 7.38 -1.08 -6.11
CA VAL A 11 8.79 -0.76 -6.35
C VAL A 11 9.60 -2.05 -6.56
N SER A 12 9.41 -3.06 -5.71
CA SER A 12 10.10 -4.34 -5.87
C SER A 12 9.75 -5.02 -7.19
N PHE A 13 8.47 -5.00 -7.56
CA PHE A 13 7.99 -5.60 -8.81
C PHE A 13 8.64 -4.93 -10.02
N PHE A 14 8.68 -3.60 -10.07
CA PHE A 14 9.27 -2.86 -11.19
C PHE A 14 10.78 -3.04 -11.29
N LYS A 15 11.47 -3.18 -10.14
CA LYS A 15 12.90 -3.39 -10.11
C LYS A 15 13.30 -4.85 -10.29
N GLY A 16 12.34 -5.76 -10.28
CA GLY A 16 12.59 -7.20 -10.44
C GLY A 16 13.51 -7.75 -9.36
N ARG A 17 13.34 -7.31 -8.11
CA ARG A 17 14.20 -7.72 -7.00
C ARG A 17 14.07 -9.21 -6.73
N LYS A 18 15.18 -9.95 -6.83
CA LYS A 18 15.19 -11.41 -6.66
C LYS A 18 14.86 -11.84 -5.23
N GLU A 19 15.24 -11.05 -4.25
CA GLU A 19 14.95 -11.32 -2.83
C GLU A 19 13.46 -11.29 -2.54
N ASP A 20 12.68 -10.62 -3.38
CA ASP A 20 11.23 -10.49 -3.23
C ASP A 20 10.43 -11.27 -4.28
N ALA A 21 11.03 -12.34 -4.82
CA ALA A 21 10.43 -13.11 -5.92
C ALA A 21 9.01 -13.60 -5.60
N ARG A 22 8.78 -14.02 -4.35
CA ARG A 22 7.44 -14.47 -3.93
C ARG A 22 6.41 -13.33 -3.96
N ALA A 23 6.81 -12.16 -3.47
CA ALA A 23 5.93 -10.98 -3.47
C ALA A 23 5.64 -10.54 -4.91
N ASN A 24 6.64 -10.56 -5.77
CA ASN A 24 6.48 -10.16 -7.17
C ASN A 24 5.53 -11.12 -7.91
N ALA A 25 5.65 -12.43 -7.67
CA ALA A 25 4.74 -13.42 -8.24
C ALA A 25 3.31 -13.23 -7.69
N ALA A 26 3.18 -12.90 -6.41
CA ALA A 26 1.89 -12.65 -5.78
C ALA A 26 1.21 -11.41 -6.37
N LEU A 27 1.96 -10.35 -6.65
CA LEU A 27 1.41 -9.17 -7.30
C LEU A 27 0.95 -9.49 -8.73
N ASP A 28 1.74 -10.27 -9.46
CA ASP A 28 1.37 -10.69 -10.81
C ASP A 28 0.05 -11.47 -10.80
N TYR A 29 -0.12 -12.35 -9.81
CA TYR A 29 -1.36 -13.09 -9.61
C TYR A 29 -2.55 -12.14 -9.37
N LEU A 30 -2.37 -11.14 -8.51
CA LEU A 30 -3.42 -10.16 -8.23
C LEU A 30 -3.80 -9.33 -9.46
N LEU A 31 -2.79 -8.93 -10.24
CA LEU A 31 -3.01 -8.18 -11.48
C LEU A 31 -3.78 -9.01 -12.50
N SER A 32 -3.43 -10.27 -12.64
CA SER A 32 -4.10 -11.19 -13.58
C SER A 32 -5.57 -11.41 -13.22
N GLY A 33 -5.89 -11.39 -11.94
CA GLY A 33 -7.26 -11.56 -11.45
C GLY A 33 -8.03 -10.25 -11.26
N ASP A 34 -7.45 -9.11 -11.67
CA ASP A 34 -8.03 -7.77 -11.48
C ASP A 34 -8.38 -7.50 -10.01
N GLU A 35 -7.53 -7.97 -9.11
CA GLU A 35 -7.72 -7.81 -7.65
C GLU A 35 -6.83 -6.74 -7.04
N ALA A 36 -5.77 -6.31 -7.73
CA ALA A 36 -4.89 -5.25 -7.24
C ALA A 36 -5.58 -3.90 -7.38
N VAL A 37 -5.69 -3.17 -6.28
CA VAL A 37 -6.21 -1.79 -6.28
C VAL A 37 -5.16 -0.85 -5.73
N ILE A 38 -5.29 0.42 -6.07
CA ILE A 38 -4.35 1.47 -5.69
C ILE A 38 -5.14 2.66 -5.13
N ASN A 39 -4.47 3.58 -4.49
CA ASN A 39 -5.07 4.85 -4.06
C ASN A 39 -4.17 6.02 -4.42
N GLU A 40 -4.66 7.23 -4.19
CA GLU A 40 -3.94 8.44 -4.55
C GLU A 40 -2.63 8.60 -3.77
N VAL A 41 -2.54 8.09 -2.54
CA VAL A 41 -1.31 8.14 -1.75
C VAL A 41 -0.22 7.33 -2.44
N VAL A 42 -0.51 6.09 -2.81
CA VAL A 42 0.45 5.20 -3.48
C VAL A 42 0.83 5.76 -4.85
N LEU A 43 -0.14 6.26 -5.63
CA LEU A 43 0.14 6.89 -6.92
C LEU A 43 1.06 8.10 -6.77
N SER A 44 0.86 8.91 -5.74
CA SER A 44 1.67 10.09 -5.49
C SER A 44 3.11 9.74 -5.11
N GLU A 45 3.33 8.57 -4.52
CA GLU A 45 4.68 8.07 -4.25
C GLU A 45 5.34 7.46 -5.48
N LEU A 46 4.57 6.79 -6.34
CA LEU A 46 5.11 6.04 -7.48
C LEU A 46 5.30 6.86 -8.75
N LEU A 47 4.31 7.71 -9.09
CA LEU A 47 4.30 8.39 -10.39
C LEU A 47 5.45 9.37 -10.59
N PRO A 48 5.78 10.27 -9.64
CA PRO A 48 6.83 11.24 -9.89
C PRO A 48 8.18 10.62 -10.26
N PRO A 49 8.71 9.61 -9.52
CA PRO A 49 9.96 8.96 -9.93
C PRO A 49 9.88 8.29 -11.30
N ILE A 50 8.75 7.66 -11.62
CA ILE A 50 8.52 7.01 -12.91
C ILE A 50 8.53 8.03 -14.03
N MET A 51 7.90 9.16 -13.82
CA MET A 51 7.85 10.26 -14.82
C MET A 51 9.23 10.88 -15.04
N VAL A 52 10.03 11.02 -13.99
CA VAL A 52 11.42 11.50 -14.10
C VAL A 52 12.23 10.56 -14.98
N ARG A 53 12.04 9.25 -14.85
CA ARG A 53 12.69 8.25 -15.69
C ARG A 53 12.06 8.11 -17.07
N LYS A 54 11.00 8.88 -17.37
CA LYS A 54 10.29 8.89 -18.65
C LYS A 54 9.68 7.52 -19.02
N GLU A 55 9.33 6.72 -18.02
CA GLU A 55 8.67 5.43 -18.20
C GLU A 55 7.16 5.63 -18.36
N MET A 56 6.76 6.25 -19.46
CA MET A 56 5.38 6.73 -19.63
C MET A 56 4.36 5.61 -19.78
N VAL A 57 4.74 4.48 -20.38
CA VAL A 57 3.84 3.31 -20.50
C VAL A 57 3.49 2.80 -19.11
N LEU A 58 4.50 2.71 -18.23
CA LEU A 58 4.30 2.28 -16.85
C LEU A 58 3.41 3.26 -16.07
N ALA A 59 3.66 4.57 -16.23
CA ALA A 59 2.85 5.60 -15.59
C ALA A 59 1.38 5.48 -16.01
N GLU A 60 1.13 5.28 -17.29
CA GLU A 60 -0.23 5.12 -17.81
C GLU A 60 -0.90 3.85 -17.28
N THR A 61 -0.16 2.74 -17.24
CA THR A 61 -0.67 1.48 -16.69
C THR A 61 -1.11 1.64 -15.24
N LEU A 62 -0.28 2.29 -14.42
CA LEU A 62 -0.63 2.54 -13.02
C LEU A 62 -1.85 3.45 -12.88
N SER A 63 -1.95 4.46 -13.73
CA SER A 63 -3.07 5.40 -13.70
C SER A 63 -4.39 4.77 -14.11
N CYS A 64 -4.36 3.64 -14.83
CA CYS A 64 -5.55 2.90 -15.27
C CYS A 64 -6.01 1.85 -14.25
N LEU A 65 -5.26 1.59 -13.19
CA LEU A 65 -5.68 0.65 -12.15
C LEU A 65 -6.91 1.17 -11.42
N ARG A 66 -7.74 0.24 -10.94
CA ARG A 66 -8.88 0.63 -10.11
C ARG A 66 -8.39 1.28 -8.84
N LYS A 67 -8.98 2.43 -8.52
CA LYS A 67 -8.61 3.21 -7.34
C LYS A 67 -9.65 3.05 -6.26
N LEU A 68 -9.18 2.89 -5.03
CA LEU A 68 -10.03 3.09 -3.86
C LEU A 68 -10.14 4.59 -3.59
N GLU A 69 -11.35 5.05 -3.31
CA GLU A 69 -11.57 6.45 -2.94
C GLU A 69 -10.91 6.73 -1.60
N LEU A 70 -10.04 7.73 -1.57
CA LEU A 70 -9.33 8.13 -0.36
C LEU A 70 -10.08 9.27 0.33
N LYS A 71 -10.66 8.97 1.48
CA LYS A 71 -11.24 9.98 2.38
C LYS A 71 -10.43 9.98 3.66
N ILE A 72 -9.78 11.10 3.94
CA ILE A 72 -8.90 11.21 5.10
C ILE A 72 -9.69 11.75 6.28
N ASP A 73 -9.70 10.99 7.38
CA ASP A 73 -10.18 11.45 8.68
C ASP A 73 -8.95 11.87 9.49
N TRP A 74 -8.71 13.17 9.57
CA TRP A 74 -7.50 13.70 10.20
C TRP A 74 -7.45 13.42 11.70
N ASP A 75 -8.57 13.52 12.40
CA ASP A 75 -8.61 13.21 13.84
C ASP A 75 -8.26 11.74 14.07
N ASN A 76 -8.81 10.84 13.27
CA ASN A 76 -8.50 9.43 13.36
C ASN A 76 -7.03 9.15 13.04
N LEU A 77 -6.45 9.83 12.03
CA LEU A 77 -5.03 9.69 11.72
C LEU A 77 -4.15 10.04 12.92
N ARG A 78 -4.45 11.13 13.59
CA ARG A 78 -3.70 11.52 14.80
C ARG A 78 -3.85 10.48 15.91
N THR A 79 -5.04 9.91 16.06
CA THR A 79 -5.28 8.83 17.01
C THR A 79 -4.45 7.59 16.66
N LEU A 80 -4.41 7.21 15.39
CA LEU A 80 -3.59 6.09 14.93
C LEU A 80 -2.10 6.34 15.17
N GLN A 81 -1.62 7.56 14.90
CA GLN A 81 -0.23 7.93 15.14
C GLN A 81 0.11 7.84 16.62
N PHE A 82 -0.76 8.39 17.46
CA PHE A 82 -0.60 8.31 18.91
C PHE A 82 -0.52 6.84 19.37
N ALA A 83 -1.40 6.00 18.87
CA ALA A 83 -1.43 4.59 19.21
C ALA A 83 -0.16 3.86 18.74
N CYS A 84 0.36 4.18 17.55
CA CYS A 84 1.62 3.61 17.08
C CYS A 84 2.76 3.96 18.02
N ILE A 85 2.87 5.21 18.43
CA ILE A 85 3.92 5.66 19.33
C ILE A 85 3.81 4.95 20.68
N THR A 86 2.60 4.85 21.24
CA THR A 86 2.38 4.20 22.54
C THR A 86 2.63 2.69 22.49
N HIS A 87 2.49 2.07 21.33
CA HIS A 87 2.80 0.65 21.13
C HIS A 87 4.26 0.40 20.72
N GLY A 88 5.09 1.43 20.74
CA GLY A 88 6.50 1.30 20.40
C GLY A 88 6.78 1.10 18.91
N ILE A 89 5.83 1.41 18.05
CA ILE A 89 6.02 1.34 16.59
C ILE A 89 6.54 2.70 16.14
N ASN A 90 7.87 2.79 15.97
CA ASN A 90 8.53 4.04 15.64
C ASN A 90 8.63 4.20 14.11
N LYS A 91 8.69 5.46 13.67
CA LYS A 91 8.93 5.84 12.27
C LYS A 91 7.83 5.43 11.30
N VAL A 92 6.59 5.30 11.78
CA VAL A 92 5.45 5.13 10.88
C VAL A 92 5.11 6.50 10.30
N GLY A 93 5.22 6.64 8.98
CA GLY A 93 4.92 7.89 8.29
C GLY A 93 3.42 8.09 8.11
N LEU A 94 3.03 9.34 7.82
CA LEU A 94 1.64 9.67 7.56
C LEU A 94 1.08 8.90 6.36
N THR A 95 1.89 8.65 5.33
CA THR A 95 1.44 7.89 4.15
C THR A 95 1.05 6.47 4.52
N ASP A 96 1.82 5.81 5.39
CA ASP A 96 1.49 4.46 5.87
C ASP A 96 0.17 4.46 6.65
N LEU A 97 -0.03 5.49 7.49
CA LEU A 97 -1.26 5.61 8.26
C LEU A 97 -2.47 5.88 7.36
N MET A 98 -2.30 6.68 6.31
CA MET A 98 -3.37 6.92 5.33
C MET A 98 -3.76 5.65 4.61
N ILE A 99 -2.78 4.84 4.21
CA ILE A 99 -3.01 3.55 3.57
C ILE A 99 -3.76 2.61 4.52
N ALA A 100 -3.31 2.51 5.77
CA ALA A 100 -3.95 1.66 6.78
C ALA A 100 -5.38 2.12 7.06
N GLN A 101 -5.59 3.42 7.24
CA GLN A 101 -6.92 3.99 7.50
C GLN A 101 -7.88 3.66 6.36
N GLN A 102 -7.43 3.86 5.12
CA GLN A 102 -8.27 3.57 3.97
C GLN A 102 -8.60 2.08 3.85
N ALA A 103 -7.60 1.22 4.04
CA ALA A 103 -7.81 -0.22 3.97
C ALA A 103 -8.85 -0.68 4.99
N MET A 104 -8.78 -0.17 6.22
CA MET A 104 -9.76 -0.48 7.25
C MET A 104 -11.14 0.04 6.90
N ALA A 105 -11.22 1.27 6.40
CA ALA A 105 -12.50 1.88 6.02
C ALA A 105 -13.19 1.14 4.87
N ALA A 106 -12.41 0.66 3.90
CA ALA A 106 -12.90 -0.07 2.75
C ALA A 106 -13.04 -1.58 3.00
N ASP A 107 -12.60 -2.06 4.15
CA ASP A 107 -12.56 -3.47 4.52
C ASP A 107 -11.81 -4.31 3.47
N VAL A 108 -10.65 -3.81 3.02
CA VAL A 108 -9.76 -4.53 2.11
C VAL A 108 -8.43 -4.81 2.80
N PRO A 109 -7.77 -5.95 2.49
CA PRO A 109 -6.46 -6.21 3.05
C PRO A 109 -5.37 -5.37 2.35
N VAL A 110 -4.28 -5.15 3.07
CA VAL A 110 -3.08 -4.46 2.55
C VAL A 110 -2.03 -5.51 2.22
N PHE A 111 -1.43 -5.37 1.05
CA PHE A 111 -0.25 -6.13 0.64
C PHE A 111 0.96 -5.20 0.66
N SER A 112 1.90 -5.44 1.57
CA SER A 112 3.09 -4.61 1.76
C SER A 112 4.29 -5.46 2.13
N LEU A 113 5.47 -4.97 1.76
CA LEU A 113 6.75 -5.51 2.24
C LEU A 113 7.23 -4.81 3.51
N ASP A 114 6.57 -3.73 3.91
CA ASP A 114 6.92 -2.96 5.09
C ASP A 114 6.33 -3.62 6.35
N LYS A 115 7.19 -3.90 7.33
CA LYS A 115 6.81 -4.53 8.59
C LYS A 115 5.81 -3.70 9.42
N HIS A 116 5.73 -2.39 9.20
CA HIS A 116 4.85 -1.52 9.98
C HIS A 116 3.38 -1.95 9.91
N PHE A 117 2.92 -2.40 8.74
CA PHE A 117 1.53 -2.84 8.60
C PHE A 117 1.25 -4.10 9.42
N ARG A 118 2.19 -5.05 9.45
CA ARG A 118 2.04 -6.26 10.28
C ARG A 118 2.05 -5.92 11.76
N LEU A 119 2.87 -4.95 12.16
CA LEU A 119 2.91 -4.50 13.55
C LEU A 119 1.60 -3.82 13.95
N MET A 120 1.06 -2.95 13.08
CA MET A 120 -0.23 -2.31 13.33
C MET A 120 -1.38 -3.32 13.40
N ALA A 121 -1.34 -4.37 12.59
CA ALA A 121 -2.39 -5.38 12.54
C ALA A 121 -2.51 -6.17 13.83
N LYS A 122 -1.53 -6.12 14.72
CA LYS A 122 -1.58 -6.81 16.01
C LYS A 122 -2.60 -6.19 16.97
N TRP A 123 -2.94 -4.91 16.78
CA TRP A 123 -3.86 -4.20 17.69
C TRP A 123 -4.90 -3.35 16.95
N LEU A 124 -4.89 -3.34 15.62
CA LEU A 124 -5.90 -2.69 14.78
C LEU A 124 -6.64 -3.73 13.94
N PRO A 125 -7.89 -3.46 13.54
CA PRO A 125 -8.62 -4.36 12.64
C PRO A 125 -8.13 -4.23 11.20
N LEU A 126 -6.83 -4.20 11.01
CA LEU A 126 -6.18 -4.12 9.71
C LEU A 126 -5.88 -5.53 9.23
N LYS A 127 -6.34 -5.86 8.03
CA LYS A 127 -6.10 -7.16 7.41
C LYS A 127 -4.84 -7.10 6.55
N ILE A 128 -4.02 -8.12 6.65
CA ILE A 128 -2.78 -8.26 5.87
C ILE A 128 -2.98 -9.34 4.82
N TRP A 129 -2.55 -9.09 3.59
CA TRP A 129 -2.60 -10.06 2.50
C TRP A 129 -1.18 -10.48 2.11
N PRO A 130 -0.91 -11.78 1.81
CA PRO A 130 -1.78 -12.92 2.08
C PRO A 130 -1.84 -13.21 3.59
N GLN A 131 -2.94 -13.81 3.98
CA GLN A 131 -3.12 -14.20 5.39
C GLN A 131 -2.41 -15.51 5.70
#